data_bee4cb8e9cd5b90a8d3f08e032526091
#
_entry.id   bee4cb8e9cd5b90a8d3f08e032526091
#
_cell.length_a   1.000
_cell.length_b   1.000
_cell.length_c   1.000
_cell.angle_alpha   90.00
_cell.angle_beta   90.00
_cell.angle_gamma   90.00
#
_symmetry.space_group_name_H-M   'P 1'
#
loop_
_entity.id
_entity.type
_entity.pdbx_description
1 polymer ?
#
loop_
_entity_poly.entity_id
_entity_poly.type
_entity_poly.pdbx_seq_one_letter_code
_entity_poly.pdbx_strand_id
1 'polypeptide(L)'
;LVEALSKHPHINVNSAACKNHPNHAMLEKCMHLALPVPLFTFDFESKSDSVDFSRLTFQRFFDQLDPVFGHQVSLGTPNTIILCPAITSHSEMSQKALKDAGIAPTCIRVSVGLEDPRTLLAHLIRASQSSLESEVPGFSDHFPSPEEVDAIYKKHYLTVHERFINSTPSLAQLMS
;
A
#
# COMPACT_ATOMS: atom_id res chain seq x y z
N LEU A 1 -2.65 4.64 4.01
CA LEU A 1 -1.98 3.33 3.88
C LEU A 1 -0.50 3.48 3.56
N VAL A 2 -0.13 4.11 2.43
CA VAL A 2 1.27 4.22 1.97
C VAL A 2 2.20 4.80 3.04
N GLU A 3 1.85 5.95 3.67
CA GLU A 3 2.69 6.56 4.72
C GLU A 3 2.84 5.64 5.95
N ALA A 4 1.78 4.97 6.37
CA ALA A 4 1.82 4.06 7.50
C ALA A 4 2.71 2.83 7.23
N LEU A 5 2.55 2.21 6.06
CA LEU A 5 3.36 1.06 5.66
C LEU A 5 4.84 1.43 5.44
N SER A 6 5.11 2.63 4.91
CA SER A 6 6.49 3.09 4.66
C SER A 6 7.31 3.33 5.93
N LYS A 7 6.67 3.44 7.08
CA LYS A 7 7.34 3.56 8.40
C LYS A 7 7.83 2.22 8.92
N HIS A 8 7.28 1.12 8.42
CA HIS A 8 7.66 -0.23 8.86
C HIS A 8 9.02 -0.63 8.26
N PRO A 9 10.00 -1.07 9.07
CA PRO A 9 11.37 -1.34 8.61
C PRO A 9 11.46 -2.52 7.63
N HIS A 10 10.52 -3.47 7.72
CA HIS A 10 10.51 -4.68 6.91
C HIS A 10 9.48 -4.62 5.75
N ILE A 11 8.89 -3.47 5.50
CA ILE A 11 7.98 -3.28 4.37
C ILE A 11 8.57 -2.27 3.40
N ASN A 12 8.78 -2.70 2.17
CA ASN A 12 9.16 -1.83 1.08
C ASN A 12 7.92 -1.41 0.30
N VAL A 13 7.67 -0.11 0.19
CA VAL A 13 6.48 0.43 -0.50
C VAL A 13 6.90 1.13 -1.78
N ASN A 14 6.34 0.71 -2.90
CA ASN A 14 6.54 1.32 -4.20
C ASN A 14 5.29 2.15 -4.57
N SER A 15 5.38 3.45 -4.35
CA SER A 15 4.32 4.42 -4.67
C SER A 15 4.91 5.79 -4.91
N ALA A 16 4.43 6.50 -5.93
CA ALA A 16 4.81 7.89 -6.18
C ALA A 16 4.36 8.85 -5.05
N ALA A 17 3.48 8.42 -4.14
CA ALA A 17 3.14 9.16 -2.92
C ALA A 17 4.31 9.24 -1.93
N CYS A 18 5.28 8.32 -2.00
CA CYS A 18 6.49 8.36 -1.19
C CYS A 18 7.43 9.47 -1.69
N LYS A 19 7.89 10.35 -0.80
CA LYS A 19 8.76 11.49 -1.16
C LYS A 19 10.07 11.09 -1.82
N ASN A 20 10.60 9.93 -1.47
CA ASN A 20 11.85 9.39 -2.02
C ASN A 20 11.64 8.59 -3.32
N HIS A 21 10.41 8.44 -3.79
CA HIS A 21 10.12 7.74 -5.05
C HIS A 21 10.57 8.60 -6.25
N PRO A 22 11.23 8.05 -7.27
CA PRO A 22 11.76 8.82 -8.41
C PRO A 22 10.69 9.62 -9.17
N ASN A 23 9.44 9.15 -9.17
CA ASN A 23 8.32 9.81 -9.82
C ASN A 23 7.51 10.74 -8.90
N HIS A 24 7.95 11.00 -7.66
CA HIS A 24 7.21 11.86 -6.74
C HIS A 24 7.00 13.29 -7.29
N ALA A 25 8.06 13.90 -7.80
CA ALA A 25 7.99 15.24 -8.40
C ALA A 25 7.06 15.28 -9.63
N MET A 26 6.99 14.19 -10.39
CA MET A 26 6.08 14.07 -11.53
C MET A 26 4.62 13.97 -11.07
N LEU A 27 4.35 13.24 -9.99
CA LEU A 27 3.02 13.18 -9.37
C LEU A 27 2.56 14.59 -8.95
N GLU A 28 3.40 15.34 -8.23
CA GLU A 28 3.05 16.70 -7.79
C GLU A 28 2.78 17.66 -8.96
N LYS A 29 3.50 17.49 -10.07
CA LYS A 29 3.39 18.35 -11.26
C LYS A 29 2.21 17.99 -12.15
N CYS A 30 1.93 16.71 -12.34
CA CYS A 30 1.03 16.23 -13.41
C CYS A 30 -0.34 15.78 -12.90
N MET A 31 -0.45 15.40 -11.62
CA MET A 31 -1.70 14.87 -11.10
C MET A 31 -2.57 15.99 -10.51
N HIS A 32 -3.86 15.94 -10.81
CA HIS A 32 -4.83 16.89 -10.23
C HIS A 32 -4.77 16.87 -8.70
N LEU A 33 -4.64 18.03 -8.07
CA LEU A 33 -4.46 18.21 -6.63
C LEU A 33 -3.24 17.46 -6.06
N ALA A 34 -2.28 17.06 -6.90
CA ALA A 34 -1.17 16.20 -6.49
C ALA A 34 -1.63 14.90 -5.78
N LEU A 35 -2.78 14.35 -6.18
CA LEU A 35 -3.30 13.11 -5.63
C LEU A 35 -2.65 11.90 -6.30
N PRO A 36 -2.12 10.95 -5.54
CA PRO A 36 -1.63 9.71 -6.10
C PRO A 36 -2.78 8.86 -6.64
N VAL A 37 -2.49 8.02 -7.63
CA VAL A 37 -3.43 6.98 -8.04
C VAL A 37 -3.66 6.01 -6.88
N PRO A 38 -4.86 5.43 -6.72
CA PRO A 38 -5.18 4.48 -5.66
C PRO A 38 -4.58 3.09 -5.94
N LEU A 39 -3.36 3.06 -6.47
CA LEU A 39 -2.64 1.85 -6.84
C LEU A 39 -1.19 1.95 -6.37
N PHE A 40 -0.75 0.96 -5.62
CA PHE A 40 0.65 0.82 -5.19
C PHE A 40 1.01 -0.65 -4.99
N THR A 41 2.31 -0.92 -4.84
CA THR A 41 2.78 -2.23 -4.41
C THR A 41 3.55 -2.12 -3.12
N PHE A 42 3.55 -3.19 -2.36
CA PHE A 42 4.48 -3.38 -1.26
C PHE A 42 5.00 -4.83 -1.24
N ASP A 43 6.14 -5.02 -0.65
CA ASP A 43 6.78 -6.31 -0.44
C ASP A 43 7.52 -6.33 0.90
N PHE A 44 7.98 -7.50 1.30
CA PHE A 44 8.71 -7.72 2.56
C PHE A 44 10.22 -7.85 2.34
N GLU A 45 10.74 -7.49 1.20
CA GLU A 45 12.18 -7.43 0.97
C GLU A 45 12.80 -6.23 1.68
N SER A 46 13.41 -6.48 2.82
CA SER A 46 14.05 -5.43 3.62
C SER A 46 15.26 -4.81 2.93
N LYS A 47 15.45 -3.50 3.15
CA LYS A 47 16.59 -2.74 2.64
C LYS A 47 17.91 -3.03 3.40
N SER A 48 17.84 -3.61 4.59
CA SER A 48 19.02 -3.82 5.47
C SER A 48 19.18 -5.24 5.99
N ASP A 49 18.10 -5.94 6.29
CA ASP A 49 18.11 -7.33 6.74
C ASP A 49 16.93 -8.03 6.09
N SER A 50 17.21 -8.97 5.18
CA SER A 50 16.17 -9.73 4.50
C SER A 50 15.35 -10.51 5.52
N VAL A 51 14.12 -10.10 5.76
CA VAL A 51 13.15 -10.93 6.45
C VAL A 51 12.70 -11.96 5.44
N ASP A 52 13.25 -13.15 5.52
CA ASP A 52 12.91 -14.25 4.63
C ASP A 52 11.77 -15.05 5.24
N PHE A 53 10.55 -14.69 4.86
CA PHE A 53 9.39 -15.49 5.22
C PHE A 53 9.34 -16.75 4.38
N SER A 54 9.04 -17.89 5.02
CA SER A 54 8.70 -19.08 4.27
C SER A 54 7.50 -18.83 3.36
N ARG A 55 7.50 -19.47 2.19
CA ARG A 55 6.38 -19.36 1.24
C ARG A 55 5.03 -19.65 1.90
N LEU A 56 5.01 -20.62 2.82
CA LEU A 56 3.79 -21.02 3.52
C LEU A 56 3.27 -19.92 4.47
N THR A 57 4.17 -19.29 5.22
CA THR A 57 3.83 -18.17 6.12
C THR A 57 3.33 -16.96 5.34
N PHE A 58 4.02 -16.60 4.26
CA PHE A 58 3.57 -15.54 3.39
C PHE A 58 2.20 -15.84 2.74
N GLN A 59 1.98 -17.08 2.29
CA GLN A 59 0.69 -17.48 1.74
C GLN A 59 -0.43 -17.38 2.78
N ARG A 60 -0.19 -17.84 4.01
CA ARG A 60 -1.16 -17.70 5.12
C ARG A 60 -1.48 -16.23 5.40
N PHE A 61 -0.47 -15.36 5.41
CA PHE A 61 -0.69 -13.92 5.55
C PHE A 61 -1.57 -13.39 4.43
N PHE A 62 -1.22 -13.70 3.17
CA PHE A 62 -1.98 -13.24 2.01
C PHE A 62 -3.43 -13.73 2.04
N ASP A 63 -3.67 -15.01 2.36
CA ASP A 63 -5.01 -15.59 2.44
C ASP A 63 -5.85 -14.94 3.55
N GLN A 64 -5.23 -14.54 4.66
CA GLN A 64 -5.93 -13.87 5.78
C GLN A 64 -6.30 -12.42 5.49
N LEU A 65 -5.85 -11.83 4.41
CA LEU A 65 -6.30 -10.50 3.99
C LEU A 65 -7.73 -10.51 3.45
N ASP A 66 -8.23 -11.64 2.96
CA ASP A 66 -9.65 -11.84 2.66
C ASP A 66 -10.50 -11.87 3.97
N PRO A 67 -11.75 -11.36 4.00
CA PRO A 67 -12.51 -10.76 2.92
C PRO A 67 -12.36 -9.23 2.79
N VAL A 68 -11.57 -8.60 3.66
CA VAL A 68 -11.44 -7.13 3.66
C VAL A 68 -10.67 -6.64 2.42
N PHE A 69 -9.66 -7.40 2.02
CA PHE A 69 -8.97 -7.20 0.74
C PHE A 69 -9.42 -8.29 -0.24
N GLY A 70 -10.17 -7.92 -1.27
CA GLY A 70 -10.62 -8.89 -2.27
C GLY A 70 -9.46 -9.44 -3.13
N HIS A 71 -9.36 -10.75 -3.27
CA HIS A 71 -8.35 -11.38 -4.12
C HIS A 71 -8.79 -11.39 -5.58
N GLN A 72 -8.44 -10.35 -6.35
CA GLN A 72 -8.89 -10.20 -7.74
C GLN A 72 -7.81 -9.60 -8.65
N VAL A 73 -7.82 -10.01 -9.92
CA VAL A 73 -6.94 -9.50 -10.99
C VAL A 73 -7.55 -8.26 -11.65
N SER A 74 -8.26 -7.40 -10.92
CA SER A 74 -8.90 -6.19 -11.43
C SER A 74 -8.28 -4.93 -10.85
N LEU A 75 -8.79 -3.77 -11.23
CA LEU A 75 -8.40 -2.45 -10.74
C LEU A 75 -9.63 -1.54 -10.71
N GLY A 76 -9.61 -0.55 -9.80
CA GLY A 76 -10.59 0.53 -9.78
C GLY A 76 -12.00 0.10 -9.35
N THR A 77 -12.12 -0.94 -8.55
CA THR A 77 -13.37 -1.35 -7.93
C THR A 77 -13.68 -0.50 -6.68
N PRO A 78 -14.96 -0.38 -6.26
CA PRO A 78 -15.30 0.27 -5.00
C PRO A 78 -14.66 -0.40 -3.78
N ASN A 79 -14.40 -1.70 -3.86
CA ASN A 79 -13.73 -2.46 -2.82
C ASN A 79 -12.22 -2.50 -3.06
N THR A 80 -11.45 -2.46 -2.00
CA THR A 80 -10.00 -2.69 -2.07
C THR A 80 -9.71 -4.11 -2.49
N ILE A 81 -8.89 -4.25 -3.53
CA ILE A 81 -8.49 -5.55 -4.07
C ILE A 81 -6.98 -5.68 -4.12
N ILE A 82 -6.51 -6.90 -3.95
CA ILE A 82 -5.10 -7.24 -3.95
C ILE A 82 -4.78 -8.36 -4.92
N LEU A 83 -3.52 -8.37 -5.33
CA LEU A 83 -2.95 -9.39 -6.20
C LEU A 83 -1.50 -9.62 -5.78
N CYS A 84 -1.12 -10.87 -5.61
CA CYS A 84 0.30 -11.25 -5.53
C CYS A 84 0.74 -11.84 -6.87
N PRO A 85 1.50 -11.10 -7.71
CA PRO A 85 1.86 -11.57 -9.04
C PRO A 85 2.55 -12.93 -9.05
N ALA A 86 3.46 -13.17 -8.12
CA ALA A 86 4.26 -14.38 -8.05
C ALA A 86 3.44 -15.68 -7.84
N ILE A 87 2.25 -15.58 -7.22
CA ILE A 87 1.39 -16.75 -6.95
C ILE A 87 0.11 -16.76 -7.80
N THR A 88 -0.13 -15.71 -8.59
CA THR A 88 -1.34 -15.57 -9.42
C THR A 88 -1.00 -15.33 -10.89
N SER A 89 -0.96 -14.07 -11.34
CA SER A 89 -0.82 -13.71 -12.76
C SER A 89 0.53 -14.09 -13.39
N HIS A 90 1.58 -14.31 -12.59
CA HIS A 90 2.92 -14.65 -13.05
C HIS A 90 3.43 -15.98 -12.43
N SER A 91 2.50 -16.85 -11.99
CA SER A 91 2.81 -18.13 -11.34
C SER A 91 3.63 -19.08 -12.22
N GLU A 92 3.53 -18.95 -13.55
CA GLU A 92 4.29 -19.71 -14.53
C GLU A 92 5.75 -19.23 -14.71
N MET A 93 6.08 -18.05 -14.19
CA MET A 93 7.42 -17.48 -14.31
C MET A 93 8.38 -18.16 -13.34
N SER A 94 9.61 -18.44 -13.81
CA SER A 94 10.68 -18.87 -12.92
C SER A 94 11.07 -17.75 -11.94
N GLN A 95 11.64 -18.09 -10.80
CA GLN A 95 12.14 -17.12 -9.82
C GLN A 95 13.13 -16.11 -10.45
N LYS A 96 13.99 -16.61 -11.38
CA LYS A 96 14.91 -15.74 -12.12
C LYS A 96 14.15 -14.74 -12.98
N ALA A 97 13.12 -15.17 -13.70
CA ALA A 97 12.33 -14.30 -14.56
C ALA A 97 11.54 -13.26 -13.75
N LEU A 98 11.00 -13.63 -12.58
CA LEU A 98 10.38 -12.67 -11.65
C LEU A 98 11.37 -11.63 -11.16
N LYS A 99 12.58 -12.05 -10.76
CA LYS A 99 13.64 -11.15 -10.32
C LYS A 99 14.09 -10.21 -11.44
N ASP A 100 14.29 -10.71 -12.66
CA ASP A 100 14.66 -9.92 -13.84
C ASP A 100 13.56 -8.90 -14.21
N ALA A 101 12.29 -9.22 -13.91
CA ALA A 101 11.14 -8.32 -14.05
C ALA A 101 10.97 -7.34 -12.86
N GLY A 102 11.82 -7.42 -11.82
CA GLY A 102 11.70 -6.59 -10.62
C GLY A 102 10.50 -6.94 -9.74
N ILE A 103 10.01 -8.18 -9.82
CA ILE A 103 8.87 -8.65 -9.04
C ILE A 103 9.38 -9.48 -7.87
N ALA A 104 9.29 -8.95 -6.66
CA ALA A 104 9.60 -9.69 -5.44
C ALA A 104 8.62 -10.86 -5.24
N PRO A 105 9.07 -12.02 -4.72
CA PRO A 105 8.19 -13.15 -4.42
C PRO A 105 7.03 -12.80 -3.49
N THR A 106 7.24 -11.83 -2.60
CA THR A 106 6.28 -11.33 -1.61
C THR A 106 5.56 -10.05 -2.06
N CYS A 107 5.70 -9.65 -3.32
CA CYS A 107 5.09 -8.42 -3.83
C CYS A 107 3.57 -8.55 -3.83
N ILE A 108 2.91 -7.59 -3.17
CA ILE A 108 1.46 -7.43 -3.18
C ILE A 108 1.12 -6.11 -3.88
N ARG A 109 0.34 -6.19 -4.95
CA ARG A 109 -0.28 -5.04 -5.59
C ARG A 109 -1.61 -4.73 -4.91
N VAL A 110 -1.81 -3.50 -4.52
CA VAL A 110 -3.03 -3.02 -3.87
C VAL A 110 -3.71 -1.99 -4.78
N SER A 111 -4.96 -2.24 -5.13
CA SER A 111 -5.88 -1.24 -5.70
C SER A 111 -6.87 -0.83 -4.62
N VAL A 112 -6.67 0.37 -4.07
CA VAL A 112 -7.44 0.87 -2.92
C VAL A 112 -8.85 1.24 -3.37
N GLY A 113 -9.86 0.79 -2.63
CA GLY A 113 -11.25 1.11 -2.80
C GLY A 113 -11.69 2.34 -1.98
N LEU A 114 -12.94 2.32 -1.56
CA LEU A 114 -13.59 3.42 -0.84
C LEU A 114 -13.68 3.17 0.69
N GLU A 115 -13.11 2.08 1.18
CA GLU A 115 -13.13 1.75 2.61
C GLU A 115 -12.30 2.74 3.40
N ASP A 116 -12.62 2.86 4.69
CA ASP A 116 -11.78 3.63 5.62
C ASP A 116 -10.36 3.02 5.67
N PRO A 117 -9.32 3.77 5.29
CA PRO A 117 -7.95 3.25 5.25
C PRO A 117 -7.43 2.78 6.61
N ARG A 118 -8.04 3.24 7.72
CA ARG A 118 -7.70 2.78 9.08
C ARG A 118 -8.21 1.37 9.30
N THR A 119 -9.40 1.04 8.81
CA THR A 119 -9.95 -0.31 8.84
C THR A 119 -9.09 -1.28 8.03
N LEU A 120 -8.66 -0.88 6.83
CA LEU A 120 -7.75 -1.66 5.99
C LEU A 120 -6.42 -1.93 6.71
N LEU A 121 -5.82 -0.89 7.30
CA LEU A 121 -4.55 -1.02 8.03
C LEU A 121 -4.71 -1.91 9.26
N ALA A 122 -5.78 -1.72 10.06
CA ALA A 122 -6.03 -2.55 11.23
C ALA A 122 -6.21 -4.03 10.87
N HIS A 123 -6.83 -4.33 9.71
CA HIS A 123 -6.96 -5.71 9.24
C HIS A 123 -5.61 -6.30 8.82
N LEU A 124 -4.79 -5.51 8.10
CA LEU A 124 -3.45 -5.91 7.68
C LEU A 124 -2.55 -6.20 8.90
N ILE A 125 -2.61 -5.37 9.94
CA ILE A 125 -1.89 -5.59 11.21
C ILE A 125 -2.33 -6.91 11.85
N ARG A 126 -3.64 -7.18 11.95
CA ARG A 126 -4.14 -8.45 12.51
C ARG A 126 -3.70 -9.66 11.69
N ALA A 127 -3.73 -9.58 10.37
CA ALA A 127 -3.22 -10.65 9.52
C ALA A 127 -1.71 -10.89 9.74
N SER A 128 -0.93 -9.81 9.93
CA SER A 128 0.49 -9.92 10.27
C SER A 128 0.70 -10.58 11.63
N GLN A 129 -0.04 -10.19 12.65
CA GLN A 129 0.02 -10.78 14.01
C GLN A 129 -0.28 -12.28 14.00
N SER A 130 -1.25 -12.71 13.22
CA SER A 130 -1.67 -14.11 13.21
C SER A 130 -0.80 -15.03 12.34
N SER A 131 -0.01 -14.46 11.42
CA SER A 131 0.79 -15.26 10.49
C SER A 131 2.30 -14.97 10.55
N LEU A 132 2.71 -13.70 10.48
CA LEU A 132 4.13 -13.35 10.32
C LEU A 132 4.92 -13.41 11.63
N GLU A 133 4.29 -13.16 12.77
CA GLU A 133 4.93 -13.20 14.10
C GLU A 133 5.61 -14.52 14.43
N SER A 134 5.13 -15.63 13.85
CA SER A 134 5.71 -16.96 14.09
C SER A 134 7.13 -17.11 13.54
N GLU A 135 7.49 -16.37 12.50
CA GLU A 135 8.81 -16.40 11.87
C GLU A 135 9.64 -15.14 12.18
N VAL A 136 8.96 -14.01 12.41
CA VAL A 136 9.61 -12.74 12.75
C VAL A 136 8.93 -12.14 13.99
N PRO A 137 9.35 -12.55 15.19
CA PRO A 137 8.80 -12.02 16.44
C PRO A 137 8.97 -10.49 16.52
N GLY A 138 7.90 -9.79 16.90
CA GLY A 138 7.87 -8.34 16.99
C GLY A 138 7.63 -7.64 15.66
N PHE A 139 7.35 -8.38 14.58
CA PHE A 139 7.03 -7.76 13.29
C PHE A 139 5.90 -6.74 13.41
N SER A 140 4.83 -7.09 14.07
CA SER A 140 3.65 -6.22 14.20
C SER A 140 3.86 -5.01 15.11
N ASP A 141 4.87 -5.03 15.99
CA ASP A 141 5.19 -3.90 16.88
C ASP A 141 5.77 -2.69 16.12
N HIS A 142 6.21 -2.90 14.88
CA HIS A 142 6.74 -1.85 14.03
C HIS A 142 5.68 -1.04 13.28
N PHE A 143 4.42 -1.46 13.32
CA PHE A 143 3.34 -0.63 12.77
C PHE A 143 3.08 0.59 13.64
N PRO A 144 2.64 1.71 13.04
CA PRO A 144 2.27 2.90 13.81
C PRO A 144 1.16 2.60 14.83
N SER A 145 1.21 3.27 15.98
CA SER A 145 0.14 3.18 16.98
C SER A 145 -1.20 3.69 16.45
N PRO A 146 -2.34 3.33 17.05
CA PRO A 146 -3.65 3.85 16.66
C PRO A 146 -3.70 5.38 16.60
N GLU A 147 -3.05 6.06 17.57
CA GLU A 147 -2.98 7.51 17.65
C GLU A 147 -2.16 8.10 16.48
N GLU A 148 -1.05 7.46 16.12
CA GLU A 148 -0.24 7.84 14.97
C GLU A 148 -1.00 7.62 13.65
N VAL A 149 -1.75 6.53 13.53
CA VAL A 149 -2.60 6.23 12.36
C VAL A 149 -3.67 7.31 12.21
N ASP A 150 -4.34 7.70 13.29
CA ASP A 150 -5.33 8.77 13.27
C ASP A 150 -4.71 10.14 12.92
N ALA A 151 -3.51 10.41 13.40
CA ALA A 151 -2.77 11.64 13.05
C ALA A 151 -2.39 11.67 11.55
N ILE A 152 -1.91 10.55 11.01
CA ILE A 152 -1.61 10.40 9.57
C ILE A 152 -2.89 10.61 8.75
N TYR A 153 -4.00 9.98 9.14
CA TYR A 153 -5.28 10.10 8.47
C TYR A 153 -5.76 11.56 8.42
N LYS A 154 -5.82 12.22 9.59
CA LYS A 154 -6.20 13.62 9.72
C LYS A 154 -5.33 14.55 8.86
N LYS A 155 -4.01 14.38 8.92
CA LYS A 155 -3.06 15.17 8.14
C LYS A 155 -3.38 15.10 6.65
N HIS A 156 -3.55 13.89 6.10
CA HIS A 156 -3.83 13.72 4.69
C HIS A 156 -5.21 14.23 4.29
N TYR A 157 -6.22 13.97 5.12
CA TYR A 157 -7.58 14.48 4.89
C TYR A 157 -7.59 16.01 4.80
N LEU A 158 -6.99 16.69 5.77
CA LEU A 158 -6.91 18.16 5.78
C LEU A 158 -6.14 18.71 4.59
N THR A 159 -4.98 18.11 4.27
CA THR A 159 -4.15 18.54 3.14
C THR A 159 -4.92 18.44 1.81
N VAL A 160 -5.64 17.36 1.59
CA VAL A 160 -6.43 17.17 0.36
C VAL A 160 -7.60 18.17 0.32
N HIS A 161 -8.27 18.36 1.45
CA HIS A 161 -9.38 19.30 1.57
C HIS A 161 -8.95 20.76 1.30
N GLU A 162 -7.82 21.19 1.87
CA GLU A 162 -7.23 22.50 1.61
C GLU A 162 -6.85 22.69 0.14
N ARG A 163 -6.21 21.69 -0.46
CA ARG A 163 -5.88 21.71 -1.90
C ARG A 163 -7.13 21.87 -2.76
N PHE A 164 -8.19 21.12 -2.43
CA PHE A 164 -9.46 21.19 -3.14
C PHE A 164 -10.08 22.57 -3.05
N ILE A 165 -10.21 23.15 -1.85
CA ILE A 165 -10.78 24.49 -1.64
C ILE A 165 -9.97 25.54 -2.41
N ASN A 166 -8.64 25.50 -2.33
CA ASN A 166 -7.76 26.46 -2.97
C ASN A 166 -7.73 26.36 -4.50
N SER A 167 -8.08 25.19 -5.06
CA SER A 167 -8.12 24.94 -6.51
C SER A 167 -9.50 25.17 -7.13
N THR A 168 -10.55 25.32 -6.31
CA THR A 168 -11.91 25.50 -6.82
C THR A 168 -12.09 26.95 -7.26
N PRO A 169 -12.38 27.22 -8.55
CA PRO A 169 -12.60 28.58 -9.03
C PRO A 169 -13.85 29.18 -8.36
N SER A 170 -13.81 30.48 -8.07
CA SER A 170 -14.99 31.20 -7.60
C SER A 170 -16.09 31.25 -8.67
N LEU A 171 -17.34 31.43 -8.25
CA LEU A 171 -18.44 31.56 -9.19
C LEU A 171 -18.19 32.70 -10.20
N ALA A 172 -17.60 33.81 -9.77
CA ALA A 172 -17.25 34.94 -10.63
C ALA A 172 -16.21 34.57 -11.71
N GLN A 173 -15.26 33.68 -11.38
CA GLN A 173 -14.27 33.16 -12.35
C GLN A 173 -14.88 32.16 -13.33
N LEU A 174 -15.95 31.45 -12.96
CA LEU A 174 -16.65 30.52 -13.86
C LEU A 174 -17.61 31.24 -14.81
N MET A 175 -18.02 32.49 -14.47
CA MET A 175 -18.96 33.29 -15.26
C MET A 175 -18.26 34.31 -16.18
N SER A 176 -16.95 34.41 -16.08
CA SER A 176 -16.09 35.29 -16.92
C SER A 176 -15.56 34.51 -18.12
#